data_5a51edf0fd9f70a3b84ca39e41095e67
#
_entry.id   5a51edf0fd9f70a3b84ca39e41095e67
#
_cell.length_a   1.000
_cell.length_b   1.000
_cell.length_c   1.000
_cell.angle_alpha   90.00
_cell.angle_beta   90.00
_cell.angle_gamma   90.00
#
_symmetry.space_group_name_H-M   'P 1'
#
loop_
_entity.id
_entity.type
_entity.pdbx_description
1 polymer ?
#
loop_
_entity_poly.entity_id
_entity_poly.type
_entity_poly.pdbx_seq_one_letter_code
_entity_poly.pdbx_strand_id
1 'polypeptide(L)'
;RQRQMCIRDSLLGKNKFNHWASLAQVGLANAGTATEQICGIGIPALSVPGKGPQFTKSFAKRQQRLLGGSVSLCESKDIFHEKLLYLLKNKKFRVRQGQIGKERMGDPGASKIIADFITSKLK
;
A
#
# COMPACT_ATOMS: atom_id res chain seq x y z
N ARG A 1 1.15 20.51 24.74
CA ARG A 1 -0.10 20.66 24.01
C ARG A 1 -0.01 20.17 22.58
N GLN A 2 1.03 20.56 21.87
CA GLN A 2 1.24 20.00 20.53
C GLN A 2 1.44 18.51 20.59
N ARG A 3 2.12 18.02 21.60
CA ARG A 3 2.28 16.59 21.80
C ARG A 3 0.93 15.90 21.98
N GLN A 4 0.02 16.50 22.75
CA GLN A 4 -1.33 15.97 22.91
C GLN A 4 -2.12 16.01 21.61
N MET A 5 -1.95 17.06 20.81
CA MET A 5 -2.60 17.16 19.50
C MET A 5 -2.10 16.06 18.57
N CYS A 6 -0.79 15.84 18.53
CA CYS A 6 -0.22 14.75 17.72
C CYS A 6 -0.73 13.38 18.15
N ILE A 7 -0.85 13.15 19.47
CA ILE A 7 -1.39 11.89 19.98
C ILE A 7 -2.87 11.73 19.61
N ARG A 8 -3.64 12.81 19.68
CA ARG A 8 -5.06 12.76 19.31
C ARG A 8 -5.28 12.49 17.83
N ASP A 9 -4.31 12.88 17.00
CA ASP A 9 -4.38 12.66 15.56
C ASP A 9 -3.93 11.26 15.15
N SER A 10 -3.52 10.43 16.10
CA SER A 10 -3.08 9.06 15.86
C SER A 10 -4.05 8.07 16.48
N LEU A 11 -4.39 7.06 15.71
CA LEU A 11 -5.25 5.96 16.16
C LEU A 11 -4.46 4.67 16.23
N LEU A 12 -4.56 3.99 17.36
CA LEU A 12 -3.91 2.70 17.55
C LEU A 12 -4.97 1.63 17.79
N GLY A 13 -4.78 0.47 17.19
CA GLY A 13 -5.67 -0.65 17.38
C GLY A 13 -5.03 -1.95 16.97
N LYS A 14 -5.63 -3.04 17.42
CA LYS A 14 -5.19 -4.37 17.14
C LYS A 14 -6.19 -5.07 16.22
N ASN A 15 -5.69 -5.78 15.22
CA ASN A 15 -6.52 -6.53 14.26
C ASN A 15 -7.52 -5.64 13.49
N LYS A 16 -7.15 -4.38 13.23
CA LYS A 16 -8.01 -3.41 12.54
C LYS A 16 -7.41 -2.92 11.21
N PHE A 17 -6.41 -3.63 10.70
CA PHE A 17 -5.66 -3.18 9.52
C PHE A 17 -6.57 -2.84 8.33
N ASN A 18 -7.38 -3.79 7.89
CA ASN A 18 -8.24 -3.58 6.71
C ASN A 18 -9.24 -2.45 6.93
N HIS A 19 -9.82 -2.40 8.11
CA HIS A 19 -10.81 -1.38 8.45
C HIS A 19 -10.18 0.02 8.41
N TRP A 20 -9.02 0.19 9.03
CA TRP A 20 -8.37 1.50 9.09
C TRP A 20 -7.69 1.87 7.78
N ALA A 21 -7.11 0.90 7.08
CA ALA A 21 -6.50 1.15 5.79
C ALA A 21 -7.52 1.68 4.77
N SER A 22 -8.75 1.17 4.80
CA SER A 22 -9.80 1.64 3.89
C SER A 22 -10.19 3.10 4.10
N LEU A 23 -9.88 3.68 5.27
CA LEU A 23 -10.15 5.09 5.56
C LEU A 23 -9.00 6.01 5.14
N ALA A 24 -7.86 5.44 4.77
CA ALA A 24 -6.67 6.22 4.41
C ALA A 24 -6.80 6.79 3.00
N GLN A 25 -6.18 7.92 2.78
CA GLN A 25 -6.04 8.51 1.44
C GLN A 25 -4.73 8.07 0.78
N VAL A 26 -3.69 7.91 1.57
CA VAL A 26 -2.35 7.50 1.13
C VAL A 26 -1.76 6.61 2.22
N GLY A 27 -1.05 5.57 1.82
CA GLY A 27 -0.31 4.71 2.74
C GLY A 27 1.18 4.98 2.69
N LEU A 28 1.86 4.86 3.83
CA LEU A 28 3.31 4.73 3.88
C LEU A 28 3.62 3.29 4.27
N ALA A 29 4.22 2.56 3.35
CA ALA A 29 4.37 1.12 3.52
C ALA A 29 5.74 0.65 3.05
N ASN A 30 6.50 0.11 3.99
CA ASN A 30 7.85 -0.43 3.75
C ASN A 30 7.85 -1.95 4.01
N ALA A 31 6.92 -2.65 3.40
CA ALA A 31 6.76 -4.08 3.59
C ALA A 31 6.30 -4.73 2.28
N GLY A 32 6.29 -6.05 2.24
CA GLY A 32 5.78 -6.79 1.09
C GLY A 32 4.25 -6.87 1.13
N THR A 33 3.74 -7.77 1.96
CA THR A 33 2.31 -8.11 2.02
C THR A 33 1.44 -6.91 2.39
N ALA A 34 1.84 -6.13 3.38
CA ALA A 34 1.05 -4.98 3.81
C ALA A 34 0.90 -3.93 2.70
N THR A 35 1.95 -3.69 1.92
CA THR A 35 1.89 -2.77 0.79
C THR A 35 0.93 -3.29 -0.28
N GLU A 36 1.00 -4.57 -0.59
CA GLU A 36 0.10 -5.20 -1.56
C GLU A 36 -1.36 -5.10 -1.10
N GLN A 37 -1.62 -5.34 0.18
CA GLN A 37 -2.97 -5.23 0.74
C GLN A 37 -3.51 -3.80 0.63
N ILE A 38 -2.70 -2.80 0.95
CA ILE A 38 -3.11 -1.39 0.83
C ILE A 38 -3.44 -1.05 -0.63
N CYS A 39 -2.58 -1.43 -1.56
CA CYS A 39 -2.80 -1.17 -2.97
C CYS A 39 -4.01 -1.93 -3.51
N GLY A 40 -4.23 -3.16 -3.03
CA GLY A 40 -5.36 -3.97 -3.45
C GLY A 40 -6.73 -3.41 -3.06
N ILE A 41 -6.81 -2.61 -2.01
CA ILE A 41 -8.05 -1.92 -1.64
C ILE A 41 -8.18 -0.53 -2.28
N GLY A 42 -7.24 -0.15 -3.11
CA GLY A 42 -7.33 1.09 -3.88
C GLY A 42 -6.68 2.31 -3.22
N ILE A 43 -5.77 2.10 -2.29
CA ILE A 43 -5.05 3.18 -1.63
C ILE A 43 -3.62 3.25 -2.22
N PRO A 44 -3.23 4.38 -2.82
CA PRO A 44 -1.86 4.52 -3.29
C PRO A 44 -0.89 4.59 -2.12
N ALA A 45 0.29 4.03 -2.30
CA ALA A 45 1.28 3.96 -1.24
C ALA A 45 2.60 4.59 -1.65
N LEU A 46 3.28 5.16 -0.67
CA LEU A 46 4.65 5.61 -0.80
C LEU A 46 5.56 4.65 -0.03
N SER A 47 6.70 4.33 -0.59
CA SER A 47 7.67 3.48 0.08
C SER A 47 9.03 4.14 0.10
N VAL A 48 9.72 3.99 1.24
CA VAL A 48 11.07 4.54 1.44
C VAL A 48 11.97 3.36 1.81
N PRO A 49 12.91 2.97 0.96
CA PRO A 49 13.76 1.83 1.27
C PRO A 49 14.60 2.10 2.51
N GLY A 50 14.61 1.14 3.40
CA GLY A 50 15.42 1.18 4.62
C GLY A 50 16.80 0.56 4.40
N LYS A 51 17.58 0.62 5.45
CA LYS A 51 18.92 -0.01 5.49
C LYS A 51 18.86 -1.48 5.92
N GLY A 52 17.67 -1.97 6.26
CA GLY A 52 17.51 -3.34 6.73
C GLY A 52 17.62 -4.37 5.60
N PRO A 53 17.86 -5.64 5.95
CA PRO A 53 18.06 -6.69 4.95
C PRO A 53 16.78 -7.11 4.23
N GLN A 54 15.61 -6.81 4.76
CA GLN A 54 14.35 -7.30 4.20
C GLN A 54 13.73 -6.36 3.16
N PHE A 55 13.75 -5.05 3.41
CA PHE A 55 13.18 -4.09 2.48
C PHE A 55 14.28 -3.30 1.79
N THR A 56 14.91 -3.93 0.81
CA THR A 56 15.99 -3.34 0.02
C THR A 56 15.44 -2.48 -1.11
N LYS A 57 16.29 -1.62 -1.66
CA LYS A 57 15.96 -0.81 -2.83
C LYS A 57 15.56 -1.69 -4.03
N SER A 58 16.24 -2.81 -4.21
CA SER A 58 15.93 -3.77 -5.28
C SER A 58 14.54 -4.37 -5.13
N PHE A 59 14.19 -4.77 -3.91
CA PHE A 59 12.86 -5.27 -3.61
C PHE A 59 11.78 -4.20 -3.86
N ALA A 60 12.02 -2.98 -3.37
CA ALA A 60 11.10 -1.87 -3.55
C ALA A 60 10.85 -1.56 -5.03
N LYS A 61 11.88 -1.62 -5.86
CA LYS A 61 11.75 -1.42 -7.31
C LYS A 61 10.92 -2.53 -7.97
N ARG A 62 11.14 -3.77 -7.57
CA ARG A 62 10.34 -4.89 -8.09
C ARG A 62 8.87 -4.75 -7.70
N GLN A 63 8.62 -4.40 -6.46
CA GLN A 63 7.25 -4.19 -5.97
C GLN A 63 6.55 -3.05 -6.71
N GLN A 64 7.25 -1.94 -6.92
CA GLN A 64 6.72 -0.82 -7.71
C GLN A 64 6.36 -1.25 -9.12
N ARG A 65 7.19 -2.06 -9.76
CA ARG A 65 6.92 -2.57 -11.10
C ARG A 65 5.69 -3.47 -11.12
N LEU A 66 5.54 -4.34 -10.12
CA LEU A 66 4.43 -5.27 -10.00
C LEU A 66 3.10 -4.53 -9.80
N LEU A 67 3.10 -3.55 -8.91
CA LEU A 67 1.89 -2.83 -8.51
C LEU A 67 1.59 -1.60 -9.39
N GLY A 68 2.40 -1.41 -10.43
CA GLY A 68 2.25 -0.27 -11.34
C GLY A 68 2.51 1.05 -10.61
N GLY A 69 1.79 2.10 -10.98
CA GLY A 69 1.95 3.40 -10.34
C GLY A 69 1.32 3.54 -8.96
N SER A 70 0.66 2.49 -8.45
CA SER A 70 0.01 2.57 -7.14
C SER A 70 1.00 2.66 -5.98
N VAL A 71 2.22 2.18 -6.16
CA VAL A 71 3.31 2.36 -5.20
C VAL A 71 4.37 3.27 -5.81
N SER A 72 4.78 4.29 -5.09
CA SER A 72 5.85 5.18 -5.51
C SER A 72 7.04 5.04 -4.58
N LEU A 73 8.17 4.65 -5.14
CA LEU A 73 9.43 4.59 -4.41
C LEU A 73 9.99 6.00 -4.24
N CYS A 74 10.27 6.38 -3.00
CA CYS A 74 10.83 7.67 -2.66
C CYS A 74 12.27 7.48 -2.15
N GLU A 75 13.24 7.96 -2.90
CA GLU A 75 14.65 7.76 -2.57
C GLU A 75 15.22 8.82 -1.63
N SER A 76 14.48 9.90 -1.40
CA SER A 76 14.89 10.98 -0.50
C SER A 76 13.69 11.54 0.25
N LYS A 77 13.97 12.28 1.33
CA LYS A 77 12.93 12.96 2.09
C LYS A 77 12.20 14.01 1.25
N ASP A 78 12.92 14.70 0.39
CA ASP A 78 12.33 15.72 -0.47
C ASP A 78 11.37 15.13 -1.48
N ILE A 79 11.77 14.04 -2.11
CA ILE A 79 10.91 13.31 -3.06
C ILE A 79 9.68 12.76 -2.34
N PHE A 80 9.86 12.21 -1.14
CA PHE A 80 8.74 11.73 -0.34
C PHE A 80 7.75 12.85 -0.06
N HIS A 81 8.25 13.98 0.41
CA HIS A 81 7.43 15.14 0.75
C HIS A 81 6.64 15.65 -0.47
N GLU A 82 7.30 15.83 -1.60
CA GLU A 82 6.67 16.23 -2.84
C GLU A 82 5.55 15.29 -3.26
N LYS A 83 5.86 14.00 -3.30
CA LYS A 83 4.88 12.98 -3.74
C LYS A 83 3.70 12.90 -2.78
N LEU A 84 3.95 12.97 -1.48
CA LEU A 84 2.89 12.96 -0.49
C LEU A 84 1.94 14.15 -0.68
N LEU A 85 2.50 15.36 -0.79
CA LEU A 85 1.69 16.55 -1.00
C LEU A 85 0.91 16.48 -2.32
N TYR A 86 1.54 15.98 -3.38
CA TYR A 86 0.89 15.85 -4.67
C TYR A 86 -0.31 14.90 -4.58
N LEU A 87 -0.13 13.76 -3.95
CA LEU A 87 -1.21 12.78 -3.77
C LEU A 87 -2.35 13.34 -2.91
N LEU A 88 -2.03 14.07 -1.85
CA LEU A 88 -3.05 14.63 -0.97
C LEU A 88 -3.83 15.76 -1.64
N LYS A 89 -3.19 16.56 -2.46
CA LYS A 89 -3.83 17.71 -3.14
C LYS A 89 -4.56 17.34 -4.43
N ASN A 90 -4.19 16.25 -5.07
CA ASN A 90 -4.74 15.87 -6.38
C ASN A 90 -5.60 14.62 -6.28
N LYS A 91 -6.87 14.79 -5.93
CA LYS A 91 -7.81 13.69 -5.74
C LYS A 91 -7.91 12.79 -6.97
N LYS A 92 -8.03 13.37 -8.16
CA LYS A 92 -8.14 12.56 -9.40
C LYS A 92 -6.93 11.67 -9.60
N PHE A 93 -5.75 12.21 -9.42
CA PHE A 93 -4.51 11.45 -9.54
C PHE A 93 -4.43 10.35 -8.49
N ARG A 94 -4.75 10.69 -7.24
CA ARG A 94 -4.75 9.75 -6.13
C ARG A 94 -5.70 8.57 -6.38
N VAL A 95 -6.92 8.85 -6.79
CA VAL A 95 -7.93 7.81 -7.08
C VAL A 95 -7.47 6.93 -8.24
N ARG A 96 -6.90 7.53 -9.27
CA ARG A 96 -6.38 6.80 -10.43
C ARG A 96 -5.23 5.87 -10.05
N GLN A 97 -4.29 6.34 -9.23
CA GLN A 97 -3.20 5.50 -8.75
C GLN A 97 -3.71 4.34 -7.89
N GLY A 98 -4.70 4.61 -7.05
CA GLY A 98 -5.35 3.58 -6.25
C GLY A 98 -6.04 2.53 -7.13
N GLN A 99 -6.70 2.96 -8.19
CA GLN A 99 -7.37 2.05 -9.11
C GLN A 99 -6.38 1.12 -9.82
N ILE A 100 -5.21 1.62 -10.18
CA ILE A 100 -4.14 0.79 -10.75
C ILE A 100 -3.78 -0.35 -9.79
N GLY A 101 -3.67 -0.04 -8.49
CA GLY A 101 -3.38 -1.06 -7.48
C GLY A 101 -4.46 -2.13 -7.39
N LYS A 102 -5.72 -1.74 -7.43
CA LYS A 102 -6.84 -2.70 -7.45
C LYS A 102 -6.78 -3.61 -8.67
N GLU A 103 -6.52 -3.05 -9.82
CA GLU A 103 -6.44 -3.82 -11.07
C GLU A 103 -5.26 -4.81 -11.05
N ARG A 104 -4.12 -4.37 -10.53
CA ARG A 104 -2.93 -5.22 -10.47
C ARG A 104 -3.05 -6.35 -9.46
N MET A 105 -3.71 -6.11 -8.34
CA MET A 105 -3.94 -7.15 -7.33
C MET A 105 -5.10 -8.07 -7.68
N GLY A 106 -6.02 -7.61 -8.51
CA GLY A 106 -7.20 -8.38 -8.91
C GLY A 106 -8.29 -8.42 -7.84
N ASP A 107 -9.37 -9.11 -8.16
CA ASP A 107 -10.52 -9.21 -7.26
C ASP A 107 -10.24 -10.14 -6.08
N PRO A 108 -10.94 -9.93 -4.94
CA PRO A 108 -10.88 -10.86 -3.81
C PRO A 108 -11.36 -12.25 -4.22
N GLY A 109 -10.86 -13.28 -3.54
CA GLY A 109 -11.32 -14.65 -3.74
C GLY A 109 -10.33 -15.57 -4.42
N ALA A 110 -9.10 -15.12 -4.68
CA ALA A 110 -8.07 -15.95 -5.29
C ALA A 110 -7.82 -17.25 -4.51
N SER A 111 -7.81 -17.17 -3.18
CA SER A 111 -7.61 -18.34 -2.32
C SER A 111 -8.67 -19.41 -2.55
N LYS A 112 -9.93 -18.99 -2.69
CA LYS A 112 -11.04 -19.91 -2.96
C LYS A 112 -10.90 -20.56 -4.34
N ILE A 113 -10.56 -19.77 -5.35
CA ILE A 113 -10.36 -20.28 -6.72
C ILE A 113 -9.25 -21.31 -6.75
N ILE A 114 -8.13 -21.03 -6.08
CA ILE A 114 -6.99 -21.96 -5.99
C ILE A 114 -7.40 -23.22 -5.25
N ALA A 115 -8.09 -23.12 -4.13
CA ALA A 115 -8.55 -24.25 -3.35
C ALA A 115 -9.51 -25.12 -4.16
N ASP A 116 -10.47 -24.54 -4.85
CA ASP A 116 -11.43 -25.25 -5.68
C ASP A 116 -10.71 -25.98 -6.84
N PHE A 117 -9.75 -25.34 -7.46
CA PHE A 117 -8.96 -25.94 -8.52
C PHE A 117 -8.17 -27.16 -8.01
N ILE A 118 -7.48 -27.02 -6.88
CA ILE A 118 -6.71 -28.12 -6.28
C ILE A 118 -7.65 -29.27 -5.93
N THR A 119 -8.76 -28.98 -5.28
CA THR A 119 -9.76 -30.00 -4.90
C THR A 119 -10.28 -30.75 -6.12
N SER A 120 -10.55 -30.05 -7.21
CA SER A 120 -11.03 -30.69 -8.44
C SER A 120 -10.00 -31.63 -9.07
N LYS A 121 -8.71 -31.37 -8.86
CA LYS A 121 -7.63 -32.23 -9.36
C LYS A 121 -7.36 -33.44 -8.50
N LEU A 122 -7.73 -33.40 -7.23
CA LEU A 122 -7.54 -34.50 -6.30
C LEU A 122 -8.64 -35.57 -6.36
N LYS A 123 -9.72 -35.29 -7.05
CA LYS A 123 -10.81 -36.27 -7.29
C LYS A 123 -10.48 -37.20 -8.48
#